data_7d4c0b01497c952950a29e49c037eb9c
#
_entry.id   7d4c0b01497c952950a29e49c037eb9c
#
_cell.length_a   1.000
_cell.length_b   1.000
_cell.length_c   1.000
_cell.angle_alpha   90.00
_cell.angle_beta   90.00
_cell.angle_gamma   90.00
#
_symmetry.space_group_name_H-M   'P 1'
#
loop_
_entity.id
_entity.type
_entity.pdbx_description
1 polymer ?
#
loop_
_entity_poly.entity_id
_entity_poly.type
_entity_poly.pdbx_seq_one_letter_code
_entity_poly.pdbx_strand_id
1 'polypeptide(L)'
;MIRVFSELAIGIKSLMLKPMQSSLTILGIFIGVASVIWLLAIGEGISEEAQKQIADLGATNIIIRTVKPSTQVTSENSGPMPYGVTREDREKLLRIPTVKDVIQIREFQRTLFFRDNRIDGRIVGCTPEYSDLTHLEVERGRFLEAADLISAKTFCAIAEKVAERLFGYEDPIGRSIYLPDFEDYYTIVGVMKHRNATAAIGGSISGQVFENDMYIPITTLRRRIGDLDRIARAGTFSRDYVQLSQITVIVDDKDNVYSTHNHIKETLKAHDEKEDLAIVVPKELLEQAERTKKMFMVFMAMIAGVSLVVGGIGIMNIMLATVTERTREIGVRRALGARQRDIIRQFLVETVALSAMGGITGVLGGLICPYVINVLRFIIKTNIFSKWLFDIEDLPEIIQNMEPQIVDYSIPLAFGISVIVGILFGIYPAMRAAQMDPIEALRHE
;
A
#
# COMPACT_ATOMS: atom_id res chain seq x y z
N MET A 1 -14.97 -8.02 -45.41
CA MET A 1 -14.28 -8.92 -44.47
C MET A 1 -13.15 -9.73 -45.14
N ILE A 2 -13.39 -10.44 -46.23
CA ILE A 2 -12.39 -11.31 -46.92
C ILE A 2 -11.12 -10.53 -47.38
N ARG A 3 -11.23 -9.27 -47.86
CA ARG A 3 -10.08 -8.45 -48.26
C ARG A 3 -9.15 -8.07 -47.09
N VAL A 4 -9.68 -7.79 -45.90
CA VAL A 4 -8.89 -7.45 -44.69
C VAL A 4 -8.10 -8.67 -44.22
N PHE A 5 -8.69 -9.86 -44.26
CA PHE A 5 -8.00 -11.10 -43.90
C PHE A 5 -6.86 -11.45 -44.87
N SER A 6 -7.04 -11.20 -46.19
CA SER A 6 -5.98 -11.42 -47.18
C SER A 6 -4.83 -10.40 -47.03
N GLU A 7 -5.13 -9.15 -46.69
CA GLU A 7 -4.14 -8.11 -46.43
C GLU A 7 -3.35 -8.41 -45.13
N LEU A 8 -4.02 -8.90 -44.07
CA LEU A 8 -3.39 -9.36 -42.86
C LEU A 8 -2.44 -10.57 -43.05
N ALA A 9 -2.88 -11.56 -43.86
CA ALA A 9 -2.07 -12.73 -44.17
C ALA A 9 -0.79 -12.36 -44.96
N ILE A 10 -0.88 -11.39 -45.90
CA ILE A 10 0.25 -10.85 -46.64
C ILE A 10 1.20 -10.10 -45.67
N GLY A 11 0.66 -9.29 -44.75
CA GLY A 11 1.44 -8.60 -43.72
C GLY A 11 2.24 -9.57 -42.86
N ILE A 12 1.63 -10.62 -42.32
CA ILE A 12 2.29 -11.64 -41.49
C ILE A 12 3.38 -12.37 -42.28
N LYS A 13 3.14 -12.72 -43.57
CA LYS A 13 4.14 -13.36 -44.41
C LYS A 13 5.35 -12.46 -44.68
N SER A 14 5.13 -11.14 -44.79
CA SER A 14 6.18 -10.14 -44.95
C SER A 14 7.08 -10.05 -43.71
N LEU A 15 6.49 -10.18 -42.51
CA LEU A 15 7.21 -10.15 -41.23
C LEU A 15 8.17 -11.34 -41.06
N MET A 16 7.79 -12.50 -41.62
CA MET A 16 8.63 -13.71 -41.55
C MET A 16 9.86 -13.61 -42.47
N LEU A 17 9.91 -12.66 -43.41
CA LEU A 17 11.06 -12.45 -44.27
C LEU A 17 12.24 -11.75 -43.55
N LYS A 18 11.95 -11.00 -42.48
CA LYS A 18 12.99 -10.34 -41.64
C LYS A 18 12.78 -10.59 -40.14
N PRO A 19 13.01 -11.81 -39.69
CA PRO A 19 12.64 -12.23 -38.35
C PRO A 19 13.36 -11.43 -37.24
N MET A 20 14.62 -11.06 -37.42
CA MET A 20 15.39 -10.29 -36.44
C MET A 20 14.83 -8.88 -36.19
N GLN A 21 14.49 -8.16 -37.25
CA GLN A 21 13.95 -6.80 -37.12
C GLN A 21 12.53 -6.81 -36.58
N SER A 22 11.69 -7.72 -37.09
CA SER A 22 10.30 -7.87 -36.64
C SER A 22 10.22 -8.30 -35.18
N SER A 23 11.08 -9.25 -34.75
CA SER A 23 11.10 -9.69 -33.36
C SER A 23 11.56 -8.58 -32.40
N LEU A 24 12.53 -7.75 -32.79
CA LEU A 24 13.00 -6.63 -31.96
C LEU A 24 11.89 -5.59 -31.76
N THR A 25 11.12 -5.30 -32.81
CA THR A 25 10.01 -4.35 -32.72
C THR A 25 8.84 -4.90 -31.89
N ILE A 26 8.46 -6.17 -32.13
CA ILE A 26 7.46 -6.85 -31.33
C ILE A 26 7.90 -6.90 -29.86
N LEU A 27 9.17 -7.15 -29.58
CA LEU A 27 9.74 -7.13 -28.24
C LEU A 27 9.64 -5.74 -27.59
N GLY A 28 9.91 -4.66 -28.34
CA GLY A 28 9.78 -3.29 -27.84
C GLY A 28 8.35 -2.97 -27.43
N ILE A 29 7.36 -3.35 -28.26
CA ILE A 29 5.94 -3.15 -27.95
C ILE A 29 5.50 -4.07 -26.80
N PHE A 30 5.95 -5.34 -26.81
CA PHE A 30 5.73 -6.30 -25.72
C PHE A 30 6.16 -5.73 -24.36
N ILE A 31 7.41 -5.26 -24.28
CA ILE A 31 7.96 -4.67 -23.05
C ILE A 31 7.12 -3.45 -22.64
N GLY A 32 6.78 -2.56 -23.60
CA GLY A 32 5.98 -1.39 -23.31
C GLY A 32 4.60 -1.73 -22.75
N VAL A 33 3.87 -2.64 -23.38
CA VAL A 33 2.53 -3.07 -22.95
C VAL A 33 2.57 -3.85 -21.65
N ALA A 34 3.50 -4.81 -21.52
CA ALA A 34 3.66 -5.59 -20.29
C ALA A 34 4.01 -4.68 -19.10
N SER A 35 4.92 -3.70 -19.32
CA SER A 35 5.28 -2.73 -18.27
C SER A 35 4.08 -1.91 -17.81
N VAL A 36 3.21 -1.45 -18.71
CA VAL A 36 1.98 -0.72 -18.34
C VAL A 36 1.12 -1.56 -17.40
N ILE A 37 0.87 -2.82 -17.75
CA ILE A 37 0.02 -3.72 -16.97
C ILE A 37 0.67 -4.02 -15.62
N TRP A 38 1.97 -4.33 -15.59
CA TRP A 38 2.71 -4.63 -14.36
C TRP A 38 2.73 -3.45 -13.40
N LEU A 39 3.01 -2.25 -13.90
CA LEU A 39 3.06 -1.04 -13.09
C LEU A 39 1.70 -0.67 -12.52
N LEU A 40 0.63 -0.82 -13.30
CA LEU A 40 -0.73 -0.62 -12.81
C LEU A 40 -1.12 -1.68 -11.77
N ALA A 41 -0.76 -2.95 -11.99
CA ALA A 41 -1.07 -4.04 -11.08
C ALA A 41 -0.34 -3.89 -9.72
N ILE A 42 0.94 -3.51 -9.74
CA ILE A 42 1.73 -3.24 -8.53
C ILE A 42 1.20 -2.00 -7.80
N GLY A 43 0.93 -0.92 -8.55
CA GLY A 43 0.42 0.32 -7.98
C GLY A 43 -0.96 0.15 -7.33
N GLU A 44 -1.85 -0.66 -7.92
CA GLU A 44 -3.14 -1.01 -7.32
C GLU A 44 -2.97 -1.83 -6.06
N GLY A 45 -2.13 -2.89 -6.09
CA GLY A 45 -1.89 -3.74 -4.93
C GLY A 45 -1.32 -2.97 -3.72
N ILE A 46 -0.34 -2.07 -3.94
CA ILE A 46 0.18 -1.20 -2.87
C ILE A 46 -0.92 -0.28 -2.33
N SER A 47 -1.69 0.32 -3.24
CA SER A 47 -2.76 1.24 -2.86
C SER A 47 -3.86 0.56 -2.06
N GLU A 48 -4.27 -0.63 -2.46
CA GLU A 48 -5.31 -1.40 -1.76
C GLU A 48 -4.86 -1.82 -0.37
N GLU A 49 -3.62 -2.32 -0.24
CA GLU A 49 -3.07 -2.68 1.06
C GLU A 49 -2.96 -1.46 1.99
N ALA A 50 -2.47 -0.31 1.47
CA ALA A 50 -2.43 0.92 2.24
C ALA A 50 -3.84 1.41 2.64
N GLN A 51 -4.82 1.35 1.72
CA GLN A 51 -6.20 1.73 2.01
C GLN A 51 -6.82 0.80 3.06
N LYS A 52 -6.55 -0.50 2.99
CA LYS A 52 -7.03 -1.47 3.98
C LYS A 52 -6.48 -1.18 5.36
N GLN A 53 -5.17 -0.98 5.49
CA GLN A 53 -4.54 -0.64 6.76
C GLN A 53 -5.06 0.67 7.36
N ILE A 54 -5.36 1.67 6.52
CA ILE A 54 -5.95 2.94 6.97
C ILE A 54 -7.44 2.76 7.30
N ALA A 55 -8.18 1.96 6.53
CA ALA A 55 -9.59 1.68 6.79
C ALA A 55 -9.81 0.96 8.12
N ASP A 56 -8.86 0.09 8.53
CA ASP A 56 -8.87 -0.58 9.84
C ASP A 56 -8.77 0.42 11.02
N LEU A 57 -8.30 1.64 10.79
CA LEU A 57 -8.33 2.72 11.79
C LEU A 57 -9.72 3.37 11.94
N GLY A 58 -10.64 3.10 11.01
CA GLY A 58 -11.98 3.68 10.96
C GLY A 58 -12.02 5.07 10.33
N ALA A 59 -12.75 5.21 9.24
CA ALA A 59 -12.86 6.48 8.49
C ALA A 59 -13.60 7.60 9.27
N THR A 60 -14.35 7.24 10.31
CA THR A 60 -15.06 8.18 11.21
C THR A 60 -14.29 8.49 12.48
N ASN A 61 -13.09 7.92 12.65
CA ASN A 61 -12.29 8.10 13.85
C ASN A 61 -11.34 9.28 13.70
N ILE A 62 -11.13 10.00 14.81
CA ILE A 62 -10.07 10.99 14.96
C ILE A 62 -9.19 10.52 16.12
N ILE A 63 -7.92 10.26 15.84
CA ILE A 63 -6.99 9.69 16.79
C ILE A 63 -6.09 10.80 17.32
N ILE A 64 -6.09 10.98 18.64
CA ILE A 64 -5.29 11.98 19.35
C ILE A 64 -4.28 11.24 20.20
N ARG A 65 -3.00 11.38 19.90
CA ARG A 65 -1.92 10.71 20.61
C ARG A 65 -1.09 11.70 21.41
N THR A 66 -0.67 11.24 22.58
CA THR A 66 0.33 11.92 23.39
C THR A 66 1.71 11.76 22.76
N VAL A 67 2.40 12.87 22.56
CA VAL A 67 3.78 12.92 22.05
C VAL A 67 4.66 13.55 23.15
N LYS A 68 5.85 12.98 23.36
CA LYS A 68 6.79 13.58 24.32
C LYS A 68 7.41 14.84 23.72
N PRO A 69 7.25 16.02 24.35
CA PRO A 69 7.82 17.26 23.84
C PRO A 69 9.37 17.21 23.82
N SER A 70 9.96 17.71 22.75
CA SER A 70 11.42 17.75 22.57
C SER A 70 12.14 18.63 23.58
N THR A 71 11.46 19.64 24.09
CA THR A 71 11.99 20.62 25.08
C THR A 71 12.17 20.05 26.49
N GLN A 72 11.60 18.90 26.84
CA GLN A 72 11.73 18.33 28.18
C GLN A 72 13.03 17.53 28.40
N VAL A 73 13.87 17.38 27.38
CA VAL A 73 15.12 16.58 27.49
C VAL A 73 16.21 17.29 28.29
N THR A 74 16.08 18.57 28.61
CA THR A 74 17.18 19.39 29.15
C THR A 74 17.07 19.81 30.62
N SER A 75 16.01 19.47 31.36
CA SER A 75 15.93 19.82 32.78
C SER A 75 16.02 18.61 33.71
N GLU A 76 17.24 18.14 33.97
CA GLU A 76 17.53 17.09 34.96
C GLU A 76 17.07 17.43 36.40
N ASN A 77 16.70 18.67 36.69
CA ASN A 77 16.33 19.14 38.01
C ASN A 77 14.85 19.49 38.24
N SER A 78 13.99 19.36 37.21
CA SER A 78 12.54 19.59 37.36
C SER A 78 11.83 18.26 37.52
N GLY A 79 10.90 18.18 38.49
CA GLY A 79 10.07 16.97 38.68
C GLY A 79 9.29 16.64 37.41
N PRO A 80 8.65 15.45 37.34
CA PRO A 80 7.94 15.00 36.14
C PRO A 80 6.82 16.00 35.79
N MET A 81 6.98 16.71 34.69
CA MET A 81 5.92 17.60 34.19
C MET A 81 4.86 16.77 33.47
N PRO A 82 3.56 16.99 33.75
CA PRO A 82 2.49 16.32 33.03
C PRO A 82 2.42 16.82 31.58
N TYR A 83 2.35 15.91 30.64
CA TYR A 83 2.17 16.21 29.23
C TYR A 83 1.18 15.23 28.57
N GLY A 84 0.70 15.60 27.39
CA GLY A 84 -0.20 14.80 26.59
C GLY A 84 -1.66 14.90 27.02
N VAL A 85 -2.48 14.05 26.45
CA VAL A 85 -3.93 14.03 26.63
C VAL A 85 -4.32 13.70 28.06
N THR A 86 -5.26 14.49 28.60
CA THR A 86 -5.78 14.32 29.95
C THR A 86 -7.19 13.73 29.98
N ARG A 87 -7.62 13.23 31.12
CA ARG A 87 -9.02 12.80 31.33
C ARG A 87 -10.01 13.98 31.25
N GLU A 88 -9.56 15.19 31.60
CA GLU A 88 -10.36 16.40 31.47
C GLU A 88 -10.63 16.73 29.99
N ASP A 89 -9.63 16.55 29.14
CA ASP A 89 -9.77 16.75 27.70
C ASP A 89 -10.79 15.77 27.10
N ARG A 90 -10.80 14.51 27.55
CA ARG A 90 -11.83 13.54 27.18
C ARG A 90 -13.24 14.07 27.49
N GLU A 91 -13.45 14.62 28.69
CA GLU A 91 -14.76 15.16 29.08
C GLU A 91 -15.16 16.39 28.24
N LYS A 92 -14.19 17.23 27.84
CA LYS A 92 -14.43 18.35 26.92
C LYS A 92 -14.81 17.86 25.52
N LEU A 93 -14.11 16.82 25.01
CA LEU A 93 -14.36 16.25 23.69
C LEU A 93 -15.74 15.57 23.59
N LEU A 94 -16.20 14.91 24.66
CA LEU A 94 -17.55 14.32 24.72
C LEU A 94 -18.69 15.35 24.62
N ARG A 95 -18.40 16.63 24.87
CA ARG A 95 -19.41 17.69 24.76
C ARG A 95 -19.60 18.22 23.34
N ILE A 96 -18.75 17.82 22.40
CA ILE A 96 -18.87 18.23 21.00
C ILE A 96 -20.06 17.48 20.37
N PRO A 97 -21.04 18.17 19.78
CA PRO A 97 -22.33 17.57 19.35
C PRO A 97 -22.14 16.45 18.29
N THR A 98 -21.11 16.52 17.47
CA THR A 98 -20.82 15.56 16.41
C THR A 98 -20.01 14.35 16.89
N VAL A 99 -19.65 14.31 18.18
CA VAL A 99 -18.92 13.20 18.79
C VAL A 99 -19.90 12.19 19.35
N LYS A 100 -19.81 10.96 18.87
CA LYS A 100 -20.63 9.83 19.32
C LYS A 100 -20.06 9.19 20.58
N ASP A 101 -18.74 8.99 20.60
CA ASP A 101 -18.05 8.38 21.74
C ASP A 101 -16.56 8.76 21.75
N VAL A 102 -15.92 8.60 22.92
CA VAL A 102 -14.49 8.93 23.12
C VAL A 102 -13.82 7.82 23.92
N ILE A 103 -13.08 6.98 23.19
CA ILE A 103 -12.37 5.84 23.75
C ILE A 103 -10.99 6.27 24.23
N GLN A 104 -10.71 5.98 25.50
CA GLN A 104 -9.44 6.30 26.15
C GLN A 104 -8.53 5.10 26.22
N ILE A 105 -7.25 5.32 25.96
CA ILE A 105 -6.23 4.27 25.94
C ILE A 105 -5.00 4.78 26.68
N ARG A 106 -4.45 3.91 27.52
CA ARG A 106 -3.15 4.11 28.16
C ARG A 106 -2.25 2.92 27.82
N GLU A 107 -1.13 3.16 27.16
CA GLU A 107 -0.22 2.11 26.74
C GLU A 107 1.22 2.40 27.18
N PHE A 108 1.96 1.35 27.49
CA PHE A 108 3.39 1.39 27.80
C PHE A 108 4.01 0.00 27.68
N GLN A 109 5.32 -0.06 27.50
CA GLN A 109 6.05 -1.32 27.33
C GLN A 109 6.60 -1.81 28.66
N ARG A 110 6.39 -3.11 28.96
CA ARG A 110 6.93 -3.81 30.14
C ARG A 110 7.24 -5.27 29.80
N THR A 111 8.13 -5.84 30.60
CA THR A 111 8.42 -7.27 30.52
C THR A 111 7.36 -8.06 31.28
N LEU A 112 6.73 -9.01 30.62
CA LEU A 112 5.72 -9.93 31.15
C LEU A 112 6.39 -11.24 31.54
N PHE A 113 6.03 -11.80 32.69
CA PHE A 113 6.60 -13.04 33.22
C PHE A 113 5.53 -14.10 33.48
N PHE A 114 5.85 -15.32 33.11
CA PHE A 114 5.13 -16.51 33.54
C PHE A 114 6.15 -17.60 33.88
N ARG A 115 6.29 -17.93 35.15
CA ARG A 115 7.38 -18.81 35.67
C ARG A 115 8.76 -18.32 35.19
N ASP A 116 9.47 -19.15 34.41
CA ASP A 116 10.81 -18.84 33.89
C ASP A 116 10.77 -18.15 32.50
N ASN A 117 9.60 -18.10 31.88
CA ASN A 117 9.43 -17.48 30.58
C ASN A 117 9.18 -15.98 30.73
N ARG A 118 9.77 -15.19 29.79
CA ARG A 118 9.59 -13.75 29.75
C ARG A 118 9.42 -13.26 28.30
N ILE A 119 8.67 -12.18 28.15
CA ILE A 119 8.51 -11.48 26.89
C ILE A 119 8.39 -9.98 27.16
N ASP A 120 9.00 -9.16 26.29
CA ASP A 120 8.74 -7.72 26.28
C ASP A 120 7.41 -7.50 25.57
N GLY A 121 6.41 -7.06 26.35
CA GLY A 121 5.05 -6.85 25.91
C GLY A 121 4.63 -5.39 26.05
N ARG A 122 3.56 -5.06 25.35
CA ARG A 122 2.87 -3.78 25.49
C ARG A 122 1.63 -3.97 26.34
N ILE A 123 1.55 -3.25 27.46
CA ILE A 123 0.35 -3.22 28.31
C ILE A 123 -0.57 -2.13 27.79
N VAL A 124 -1.80 -2.51 27.48
CA VAL A 124 -2.84 -1.61 26.96
C VAL A 124 -3.99 -1.55 27.96
N GLY A 125 -4.08 -0.45 28.68
CA GLY A 125 -5.26 -0.16 29.51
C GLY A 125 -6.35 0.47 28.65
N CYS A 126 -7.47 -0.23 28.54
CA CYS A 126 -8.56 0.17 27.64
C CYS A 126 -9.94 -0.11 28.25
N THR A 127 -10.99 0.34 27.58
CA THR A 127 -12.39 0.01 27.86
C THR A 127 -12.87 -1.13 26.95
N PRO A 128 -14.01 -1.79 27.22
CA PRO A 128 -14.51 -2.89 26.40
C PRO A 128 -14.75 -2.50 24.95
N GLU A 129 -15.16 -1.28 24.69
CA GLU A 129 -15.43 -0.72 23.36
C GLU A 129 -14.18 -0.68 22.47
N TYR A 130 -12.99 -0.86 23.07
CA TYR A 130 -11.74 -0.94 22.33
C TYR A 130 -11.71 -2.14 21.39
N SER A 131 -12.33 -3.28 21.77
CA SER A 131 -12.41 -4.45 20.88
C SER A 131 -13.17 -4.18 19.60
N ASP A 132 -14.29 -3.46 19.71
CA ASP A 132 -15.12 -3.10 18.55
C ASP A 132 -14.43 -2.07 17.67
N LEU A 133 -13.82 -1.04 18.30
CA LEU A 133 -13.05 -0.01 17.60
C LEU A 133 -11.89 -0.59 16.77
N THR A 134 -11.25 -1.61 17.28
CA THR A 134 -10.01 -2.18 16.71
C THR A 134 -10.23 -3.52 16.03
N HIS A 135 -11.49 -3.96 15.92
CA HIS A 135 -11.87 -5.24 15.32
C HIS A 135 -11.11 -6.44 15.92
N LEU A 136 -10.90 -6.41 17.26
CA LEU A 136 -10.27 -7.52 17.95
C LEU A 136 -11.20 -8.72 18.03
N GLU A 137 -10.76 -9.85 17.47
CA GLU A 137 -11.46 -11.11 17.56
C GLU A 137 -10.93 -11.96 18.72
N VAL A 138 -11.85 -12.55 19.47
CA VAL A 138 -11.51 -13.48 20.53
C VAL A 138 -11.25 -14.85 19.93
N GLU A 139 -10.09 -15.45 20.22
CA GLU A 139 -9.78 -16.82 19.87
C GLU A 139 -10.31 -17.80 20.93
N ARG A 140 -10.00 -17.51 22.20
CA ARG A 140 -10.42 -18.30 23.35
C ARG A 140 -10.78 -17.42 24.53
N GLY A 141 -11.79 -17.81 25.31
CA GLY A 141 -12.25 -17.04 26.48
C GLY A 141 -13.11 -15.85 26.11
N ARG A 142 -12.85 -14.68 26.69
CA ARG A 142 -13.57 -13.43 26.46
C ARG A 142 -12.63 -12.22 26.49
N PHE A 143 -13.06 -11.12 25.94
CA PHE A 143 -12.41 -9.82 26.16
C PHE A 143 -12.85 -9.21 27.50
N LEU A 144 -12.40 -7.99 27.78
CA LEU A 144 -12.77 -7.23 28.98
C LEU A 144 -14.26 -6.84 28.91
N GLU A 145 -14.92 -6.83 30.06
CA GLU A 145 -16.32 -6.46 30.21
C GLU A 145 -16.48 -5.23 31.10
N ALA A 146 -17.62 -4.54 31.01
CA ALA A 146 -17.93 -3.38 31.86
C ALA A 146 -17.86 -3.69 33.36
N ALA A 147 -18.19 -4.92 33.76
CA ALA A 147 -18.09 -5.38 35.14
C ALA A 147 -16.63 -5.41 35.65
N ASP A 148 -15.66 -5.67 34.77
CA ASP A 148 -14.24 -5.69 35.11
C ASP A 148 -13.71 -4.27 35.37
N LEU A 149 -14.22 -3.26 34.64
CA LEU A 149 -13.91 -1.86 34.88
C LEU A 149 -14.44 -1.36 36.22
N ILE A 150 -15.70 -1.66 36.54
CA ILE A 150 -16.36 -1.20 37.77
C ILE A 150 -15.64 -1.79 38.99
N SER A 151 -15.34 -3.08 38.94
CA SER A 151 -14.69 -3.78 40.06
C SER A 151 -13.18 -3.61 40.08
N ALA A 152 -12.57 -3.02 39.07
CA ALA A 152 -11.13 -2.89 38.84
C ALA A 152 -10.39 -4.20 39.13
N LYS A 153 -10.91 -5.30 38.57
CA LYS A 153 -10.29 -6.62 38.73
C LYS A 153 -8.97 -6.71 37.98
N THR A 154 -8.07 -7.51 38.49
CA THR A 154 -6.78 -7.80 37.82
C THR A 154 -6.94 -8.90 36.79
N PHE A 155 -7.86 -8.67 35.84
CA PHE A 155 -8.05 -9.53 34.67
C PHE A 155 -7.33 -8.96 33.46
N CYS A 156 -6.85 -9.85 32.59
CA CYS A 156 -6.23 -9.45 31.31
C CYS A 156 -6.65 -10.36 30.16
N ALA A 157 -6.70 -9.78 28.98
CA ALA A 157 -6.70 -10.52 27.73
C ALA A 157 -5.32 -10.35 27.06
N ILE A 158 -4.83 -11.38 26.37
CA ILE A 158 -3.48 -11.39 25.78
C ILE A 158 -3.56 -11.69 24.29
N ALA A 159 -2.60 -11.18 23.52
CA ALA A 159 -2.44 -11.55 22.11
C ALA A 159 -1.96 -13.01 21.99
N GLU A 160 -2.33 -13.69 20.91
CA GLU A 160 -1.98 -15.07 20.59
C GLU A 160 -0.48 -15.35 20.75
N LYS A 161 0.38 -14.48 20.21
CA LYS A 161 1.84 -14.62 20.28
C LYS A 161 2.40 -14.53 21.69
N VAL A 162 1.74 -13.76 22.59
CA VAL A 162 2.08 -13.74 24.02
C VAL A 162 1.73 -15.09 24.66
N ALA A 163 0.55 -15.64 24.32
CA ALA A 163 0.14 -16.97 24.78
C ALA A 163 1.13 -18.05 24.34
N GLU A 164 1.51 -18.07 23.07
CA GLU A 164 2.47 -19.04 22.51
C GLU A 164 3.85 -18.95 23.19
N ARG A 165 4.38 -17.73 23.38
CA ARG A 165 5.73 -17.54 23.92
C ARG A 165 5.83 -17.78 25.41
N LEU A 166 4.80 -17.39 26.20
CA LEU A 166 4.83 -17.57 27.64
C LEU A 166 4.36 -18.95 28.07
N PHE A 167 3.36 -19.52 27.44
CA PHE A 167 2.69 -20.75 27.85
C PHE A 167 3.01 -21.95 26.96
N GLY A 168 3.45 -21.72 25.71
CA GLY A 168 3.71 -22.80 24.76
C GLY A 168 2.43 -23.61 24.47
N TYR A 169 2.39 -24.84 24.94
CA TYR A 169 1.23 -25.73 24.76
C TYR A 169 0.26 -25.76 25.97
N GLU A 170 0.59 -25.05 27.09
CA GLU A 170 -0.30 -24.95 28.23
C GLU A 170 -1.47 -24.01 27.93
N ASP A 171 -2.67 -24.34 28.44
CA ASP A 171 -3.82 -23.41 28.33
C ASP A 171 -3.57 -22.18 29.21
N PRO A 172 -3.53 -20.95 28.63
CA PRO A 172 -3.31 -19.73 29.38
C PRO A 172 -4.55 -19.26 30.16
N ILE A 173 -5.76 -19.70 29.81
CA ILE A 173 -7.00 -19.22 30.46
C ILE A 173 -7.00 -19.60 31.94
N GLY A 174 -7.27 -18.60 32.80
CA GLY A 174 -7.26 -18.77 34.26
C GLY A 174 -5.85 -18.78 34.91
N ARG A 175 -4.79 -18.74 34.12
CA ARG A 175 -3.43 -18.54 34.61
C ARG A 175 -3.15 -17.06 34.87
N SER A 176 -2.08 -16.75 35.59
CA SER A 176 -1.72 -15.37 35.95
C SER A 176 -0.35 -15.01 35.40
N ILE A 177 -0.28 -13.82 34.74
CA ILE A 177 0.97 -13.19 34.32
C ILE A 177 1.45 -12.28 35.43
N TYR A 178 2.74 -12.30 35.74
CA TYR A 178 3.39 -11.47 36.74
C TYR A 178 4.04 -10.24 36.07
N LEU A 179 3.79 -9.06 36.64
CA LEU A 179 4.42 -7.80 36.29
C LEU A 179 5.36 -7.35 37.38
N PRO A 180 6.69 -7.57 37.26
CA PRO A 180 7.66 -7.29 38.34
C PRO A 180 7.70 -5.81 38.73
N ASP A 181 7.57 -4.90 37.76
CA ASP A 181 7.65 -3.46 38.01
C ASP A 181 6.54 -2.93 38.95
N PHE A 182 5.46 -3.68 39.09
CA PHE A 182 4.28 -3.33 39.90
C PHE A 182 3.99 -4.37 40.98
N GLU A 183 4.74 -5.47 41.03
CA GLU A 183 4.55 -6.59 41.96
C GLU A 183 3.13 -7.19 41.93
N ASP A 184 2.47 -7.14 40.76
CA ASP A 184 1.08 -7.53 40.58
C ASP A 184 0.93 -8.74 39.64
N TYR A 185 -0.14 -9.52 39.91
CA TYR A 185 -0.55 -10.67 39.09
C TYR A 185 -1.86 -10.38 38.36
N TYR A 186 -1.90 -10.69 37.05
CA TYR A 186 -3.07 -10.51 36.22
C TYR A 186 -3.57 -11.84 35.68
N THR A 187 -4.83 -12.19 35.98
CA THR A 187 -5.44 -13.44 35.53
C THR A 187 -5.94 -13.34 34.12
N ILE A 188 -5.55 -14.26 33.24
CA ILE A 188 -5.92 -14.30 31.85
C ILE A 188 -7.37 -14.77 31.70
N VAL A 189 -8.22 -13.95 31.08
CA VAL A 189 -9.62 -14.25 30.79
C VAL A 189 -9.88 -14.51 29.31
N GLY A 190 -8.95 -14.15 28.43
CA GLY A 190 -9.05 -14.40 27.01
C GLY A 190 -7.75 -14.30 26.25
N VAL A 191 -7.76 -14.94 25.08
CA VAL A 191 -6.69 -14.88 24.07
C VAL A 191 -7.28 -14.28 22.80
N MET A 192 -6.63 -13.24 22.28
CA MET A 192 -7.04 -12.54 21.08
C MET A 192 -6.32 -13.11 19.88
N LYS A 193 -7.03 -13.26 18.75
CA LYS A 193 -6.44 -13.68 17.48
C LYS A 193 -5.33 -12.74 17.03
N HIS A 194 -4.44 -13.27 16.22
CA HIS A 194 -3.41 -12.49 15.54
C HIS A 194 -4.04 -11.32 14.75
N ARG A 195 -3.45 -10.14 14.88
CA ARG A 195 -3.85 -8.94 14.19
C ARG A 195 -2.67 -8.39 13.40
N ASN A 196 -2.94 -8.04 12.13
CA ASN A 196 -1.94 -7.38 11.30
C ASN A 196 -1.57 -6.00 11.87
N ALA A 197 -0.35 -5.55 11.61
CA ALA A 197 0.07 -4.21 11.97
C ALA A 197 -0.79 -3.17 11.24
N THR A 198 -1.20 -2.12 11.94
CA THR A 198 -1.89 -0.98 11.32
C THR A 198 -0.89 0.06 10.85
N ALA A 199 -1.35 0.96 9.96
CA ALA A 199 -0.55 2.08 9.48
C ALA A 199 0.07 2.88 10.63
N ALA A 200 1.29 3.39 10.41
CA ALA A 200 1.99 4.23 11.37
C ALA A 200 1.17 5.50 11.68
N ILE A 201 0.91 5.76 12.96
CA ILE A 201 0.11 6.88 13.43
C ILE A 201 1.02 7.84 14.21
N GLY A 202 0.93 9.13 13.93
CA GLY A 202 1.49 10.18 14.77
C GLY A 202 3.01 10.23 14.83
N GLY A 203 3.69 10.07 13.68
CA GLY A 203 5.13 10.30 13.57
C GLY A 203 6.04 9.12 13.90
N SER A 204 5.51 7.94 14.24
CA SER A 204 6.32 6.72 14.27
C SER A 204 6.47 6.17 12.85
N ILE A 205 7.71 5.88 12.46
CA ILE A 205 8.07 5.38 11.12
C ILE A 205 7.62 3.93 10.92
N SER A 206 7.39 3.19 12.02
CA SER A 206 6.92 1.80 12.02
C SER A 206 5.46 1.71 12.44
N GLY A 207 4.67 0.88 11.76
CA GLY A 207 3.31 0.53 12.17
C GLY A 207 3.27 -0.02 13.60
N GLN A 208 2.10 0.05 14.24
CA GLN A 208 1.95 -0.56 15.56
C GLN A 208 1.88 -2.06 15.43
N VAL A 209 2.80 -2.76 16.09
CA VAL A 209 2.83 -4.22 16.18
C VAL A 209 2.04 -4.64 17.42
N PHE A 210 0.94 -5.35 17.21
CA PHE A 210 0.01 -5.78 18.28
C PHE A 210 0.27 -7.19 18.81
N GLU A 211 1.29 -7.84 18.30
CA GLU A 211 1.58 -9.25 18.57
C GLU A 211 1.93 -9.54 20.04
N ASN A 212 2.46 -8.55 20.76
CA ASN A 212 2.90 -8.70 22.16
C ASN A 212 2.00 -7.93 23.14
N ASP A 213 0.72 -7.73 22.81
CA ASP A 213 -0.20 -6.95 23.61
C ASP A 213 -0.80 -7.74 24.77
N MET A 214 -0.93 -7.05 25.90
CA MET A 214 -1.71 -7.46 27.06
C MET A 214 -2.72 -6.38 27.39
N TYR A 215 -4.01 -6.69 27.28
CA TYR A 215 -5.12 -5.76 27.51
C TYR A 215 -5.59 -5.89 28.95
N ILE A 216 -5.71 -4.77 29.66
CA ILE A 216 -6.21 -4.70 31.04
C ILE A 216 -7.26 -3.59 31.17
N PRO A 217 -8.20 -3.67 32.13
CA PRO A 217 -9.16 -2.60 32.35
C PRO A 217 -8.44 -1.29 32.70
N ILE A 218 -8.80 -0.19 32.06
CA ILE A 218 -8.17 1.12 32.29
C ILE A 218 -8.30 1.60 33.75
N THR A 219 -9.37 1.20 34.41
CA THR A 219 -9.60 1.49 35.83
C THR A 219 -8.63 0.73 36.74
N THR A 220 -8.31 -0.52 36.38
CA THR A 220 -7.30 -1.34 37.08
C THR A 220 -5.91 -0.74 36.88
N LEU A 221 -5.58 -0.38 35.64
CA LEU A 221 -4.32 0.30 35.35
C LEU A 221 -4.15 1.55 36.21
N ARG A 222 -5.16 2.42 36.24
CA ARG A 222 -5.13 3.65 37.02
C ARG A 222 -4.95 3.41 38.51
N ARG A 223 -5.62 2.39 39.08
CA ARG A 223 -5.58 2.09 40.52
C ARG A 223 -4.29 1.42 40.96
N ARG A 224 -3.73 0.54 40.15
CA ARG A 224 -2.58 -0.31 40.48
C ARG A 224 -1.25 0.27 40.01
N ILE A 225 -1.23 0.83 38.84
CA ILE A 225 -0.02 1.31 38.16
C ILE A 225 0.10 2.83 38.28
N GLY A 226 -1.03 3.56 38.11
CA GLY A 226 -1.08 5.02 38.19
C GLY A 226 -0.65 5.70 36.88
N ASP A 227 -0.46 7.02 36.96
CA ASP A 227 -0.16 7.88 35.82
C ASP A 227 1.35 8.16 35.65
N LEU A 228 2.15 7.79 36.64
CA LEU A 228 3.61 7.99 36.67
C LEU A 228 4.31 6.78 36.06
N ASP A 229 4.88 6.96 34.87
CA ASP A 229 5.72 5.95 34.23
C ASP A 229 7.19 6.14 34.64
N ARG A 230 7.76 5.12 35.29
CA ARG A 230 9.14 5.09 35.71
C ARG A 230 9.88 4.04 34.90
N ILE A 231 10.79 4.47 34.07
CA ILE A 231 11.64 3.58 33.29
C ILE A 231 13.06 3.68 33.84
N ALA A 232 13.52 2.59 34.47
CA ALA A 232 14.91 2.43 34.88
C ALA A 232 15.54 1.37 33.97
N ARG A 233 16.26 1.77 32.94
CA ARG A 233 17.13 0.88 32.14
C ARG A 233 18.57 1.25 32.40
N ALA A 234 19.51 0.30 32.24
CA ALA A 234 20.93 0.50 32.50
C ALA A 234 21.45 1.85 32.00
N GLY A 235 21.67 2.80 32.92
CA GLY A 235 22.19 4.13 32.64
C GLY A 235 21.17 5.21 32.24
N THR A 236 19.88 4.89 32.11
CA THR A 236 18.84 5.89 31.81
C THR A 236 17.69 5.79 32.81
N PHE A 237 17.39 6.90 33.47
CA PHE A 237 16.26 7.02 34.38
C PHE A 237 15.30 8.05 33.84
N SER A 238 14.10 7.62 33.40
CA SER A 238 13.05 8.52 32.91
C SER A 238 11.83 8.44 33.82
N ARG A 239 11.24 9.60 34.11
CA ARG A 239 9.98 9.72 34.83
C ARG A 239 9.02 10.53 33.97
N ASP A 240 8.04 9.87 33.41
CA ASP A 240 7.04 10.52 32.56
C ASP A 240 5.68 10.46 33.27
N TYR A 241 5.02 11.63 33.39
CA TYR A 241 3.67 11.72 33.93
C TYR A 241 2.69 11.87 32.76
N VAL A 242 2.02 10.79 32.40
CA VAL A 242 1.08 10.74 31.30
C VAL A 242 -0.21 10.08 31.77
N GLN A 243 -1.34 10.76 31.62
CA GLN A 243 -2.65 10.22 32.02
C GLN A 243 -3.20 9.25 30.98
N LEU A 244 -3.16 9.64 29.72
CA LEU A 244 -3.61 8.86 28.58
C LEU A 244 -2.58 8.90 27.46
N SER A 245 -2.33 7.77 26.84
CA SER A 245 -1.41 7.69 25.69
C SER A 245 -2.12 8.05 24.38
N GLN A 246 -3.43 7.76 24.34
CA GLN A 246 -4.25 8.03 23.16
C GLN A 246 -5.71 8.21 23.54
N ILE A 247 -6.40 9.08 22.82
CA ILE A 247 -7.84 9.16 22.77
C ILE A 247 -8.28 8.96 21.32
N THR A 248 -9.26 8.08 21.11
CA THR A 248 -9.93 7.94 19.82
C THR A 248 -11.33 8.50 19.90
N VAL A 249 -11.59 9.54 19.15
CA VAL A 249 -12.91 10.21 19.04
C VAL A 249 -13.66 9.57 17.89
N ILE A 250 -14.82 9.02 18.16
CA ILE A 250 -15.73 8.45 17.15
C ILE A 250 -16.74 9.53 16.76
N VAL A 251 -16.73 9.90 15.49
CA VAL A 251 -17.65 10.90 14.92
C VAL A 251 -18.91 10.19 14.42
N ASP A 252 -20.04 10.86 14.49
CA ASP A 252 -21.36 10.35 14.09
C ASP A 252 -21.45 10.05 12.59
N ASP A 253 -20.87 10.93 11.73
CA ASP A 253 -20.90 10.78 10.28
C ASP A 253 -19.52 11.13 9.66
N LYS A 254 -19.20 10.48 8.53
CA LYS A 254 -18.00 10.75 7.74
C LYS A 254 -17.89 12.20 7.26
N ASP A 255 -19.02 12.84 6.99
CA ASP A 255 -19.04 14.21 6.50
C ASP A 255 -18.72 15.22 7.60
N ASN A 256 -18.99 14.87 8.86
CA ASN A 256 -18.69 15.69 10.03
C ASN A 256 -17.23 15.58 10.51
N VAL A 257 -16.43 14.67 9.98
CA VAL A 257 -15.05 14.42 10.45
C VAL A 257 -14.18 15.67 10.42
N TYR A 258 -14.22 16.45 9.33
CA TYR A 258 -13.41 17.67 9.21
C TYR A 258 -13.90 18.79 10.13
N SER A 259 -15.20 18.97 10.28
CA SER A 259 -15.75 19.97 11.19
C SER A 259 -15.42 19.60 12.64
N THR A 260 -15.56 18.32 13.00
CA THR A 260 -15.21 17.80 14.32
C THR A 260 -13.71 17.92 14.59
N HIS A 261 -12.85 17.66 13.60
CA HIS A 261 -11.41 17.87 13.72
C HIS A 261 -11.08 19.33 14.09
N ASN A 262 -11.72 20.30 13.43
CA ASN A 262 -11.50 21.71 13.73
C ASN A 262 -11.97 22.08 15.15
N HIS A 263 -13.11 21.54 15.60
CA HIS A 263 -13.58 21.73 16.98
C HIS A 263 -12.66 21.08 18.01
N ILE A 264 -12.13 19.90 17.73
CA ILE A 264 -11.14 19.24 18.57
C ILE A 264 -9.88 20.09 18.70
N LYS A 265 -9.36 20.61 17.59
CA LYS A 265 -8.16 21.46 17.56
C LYS A 265 -8.37 22.75 18.39
N GLU A 266 -9.53 23.39 18.26
CA GLU A 266 -9.87 24.56 19.07
C GLU A 266 -9.97 24.21 20.56
N THR A 267 -10.62 23.10 20.90
CA THR A 267 -10.79 22.62 22.29
C THR A 267 -9.45 22.28 22.94
N LEU A 268 -8.52 21.73 22.18
CA LEU A 268 -7.20 21.29 22.66
C LEU A 268 -6.08 22.32 22.40
N LYS A 269 -6.42 23.55 22.05
CA LYS A 269 -5.47 24.61 21.71
C LYS A 269 -4.42 24.89 22.80
N ALA A 270 -4.73 24.61 24.06
CA ALA A 270 -3.77 24.73 25.17
C ALA A 270 -2.57 23.77 25.07
N HIS A 271 -2.68 22.73 24.23
CA HIS A 271 -1.60 21.78 23.94
C HIS A 271 -0.70 22.21 22.77
N ASP A 272 -1.14 23.17 21.94
CA ASP A 272 -0.35 23.65 20.80
C ASP A 272 0.97 24.28 21.25
N GLU A 273 0.97 25.01 22.38
CA GLU A 273 2.19 25.61 22.93
C GLU A 273 3.17 24.57 23.49
N LYS A 274 2.66 23.39 23.88
CA LYS A 274 3.47 22.31 24.46
C LYS A 274 3.97 21.33 23.42
N GLU A 275 3.40 21.34 22.22
CA GLU A 275 3.66 20.36 21.15
C GLU A 275 3.58 18.90 21.64
N ASP A 276 2.65 18.63 22.56
CA ASP A 276 2.56 17.35 23.25
C ASP A 276 1.45 16.43 22.69
N LEU A 277 0.76 16.85 21.62
CA LEU A 277 -0.27 16.09 20.94
C LEU A 277 -0.01 15.94 19.44
N ALA A 278 -0.36 14.77 18.93
CA ALA A 278 -0.49 14.51 17.49
C ALA A 278 -1.93 14.09 17.17
N ILE A 279 -2.60 14.83 16.30
CA ILE A 279 -3.96 14.53 15.85
C ILE A 279 -3.85 13.90 14.47
N VAL A 280 -4.42 12.71 14.31
CA VAL A 280 -4.44 11.97 13.06
C VAL A 280 -5.87 11.71 12.65
N VAL A 281 -6.20 12.08 11.42
CA VAL A 281 -7.51 11.84 10.80
C VAL A 281 -7.34 10.80 9.71
N PRO A 282 -7.76 9.53 9.91
CA PRO A 282 -7.60 8.47 8.91
C PRO A 282 -8.20 8.82 7.55
N LYS A 283 -9.29 9.58 7.51
CA LYS A 283 -9.88 10.09 6.26
C LYS A 283 -8.89 10.94 5.44
N GLU A 284 -8.09 11.80 6.08
CA GLU A 284 -7.05 12.59 5.40
C GLU A 284 -5.94 11.70 4.84
N LEU A 285 -5.56 10.65 5.59
CA LEU A 285 -4.57 9.67 5.13
C LEU A 285 -5.06 8.92 3.88
N LEU A 286 -6.34 8.53 3.85
CA LEU A 286 -6.96 7.90 2.67
C LEU A 286 -6.91 8.82 1.45
N GLU A 287 -7.30 10.09 1.62
CA GLU A 287 -7.25 11.07 0.53
C GLU A 287 -5.81 11.33 0.05
N GLN A 288 -4.86 11.38 0.97
CA GLN A 288 -3.44 11.51 0.64
C GLN A 288 -2.91 10.27 -0.10
N ALA A 289 -3.29 9.06 0.33
CA ALA A 289 -2.95 7.82 -0.35
C ALA A 289 -3.48 7.81 -1.79
N GLU A 290 -4.73 8.23 -2.01
CA GLU A 290 -5.33 8.34 -3.34
C GLU A 290 -4.60 9.38 -4.24
N ARG A 291 -4.23 10.53 -3.69
CA ARG A 291 -3.45 11.55 -4.42
C ARG A 291 -2.08 11.01 -4.81
N THR A 292 -1.41 10.34 -3.88
CA THR A 292 -0.11 9.71 -4.11
C THR A 292 -0.21 8.64 -5.19
N LYS A 293 -1.24 7.77 -5.14
CA LYS A 293 -1.55 6.79 -6.19
C LYS A 293 -1.68 7.43 -7.55
N LYS A 294 -2.48 8.51 -7.67
CA LYS A 294 -2.65 9.25 -8.94
C LYS A 294 -1.33 9.80 -9.46
N MET A 295 -0.49 10.33 -8.60
CA MET A 295 0.84 10.83 -8.95
C MET A 295 1.73 9.69 -9.47
N PHE A 296 1.78 8.56 -8.78
CA PHE A 296 2.51 7.37 -9.26
C PHE A 296 2.00 6.87 -10.61
N MET A 297 0.68 6.83 -10.82
CA MET A 297 0.11 6.44 -12.11
C MET A 297 0.60 7.34 -13.26
N VAL A 298 0.71 8.66 -13.05
CA VAL A 298 1.24 9.60 -14.05
C VAL A 298 2.72 9.32 -14.35
N PHE A 299 3.56 9.12 -13.33
CA PHE A 299 4.97 8.77 -13.52
C PHE A 299 5.12 7.45 -14.29
N MET A 300 4.36 6.44 -13.93
CA MET A 300 4.39 5.15 -14.59
C MET A 300 3.92 5.23 -16.05
N ALA A 301 2.87 6.04 -16.31
CA ALA A 301 2.41 6.31 -17.68
C ALA A 301 3.49 6.99 -18.54
N MET A 302 4.29 7.89 -17.96
CA MET A 302 5.42 8.50 -18.66
C MET A 302 6.52 7.47 -19.01
N ILE A 303 6.91 6.61 -18.07
CA ILE A 303 7.93 5.57 -18.29
C ILE A 303 7.46 4.59 -19.38
N ALA A 304 6.23 4.12 -19.26
CA ALA A 304 5.62 3.24 -20.24
C ALA A 304 5.51 3.93 -21.62
N GLY A 305 5.17 5.22 -21.64
CA GLY A 305 5.13 6.04 -22.85
C GLY A 305 6.47 6.09 -23.57
N VAL A 306 7.57 6.28 -22.84
CA VAL A 306 8.92 6.25 -23.42
C VAL A 306 9.22 4.90 -24.06
N SER A 307 8.90 3.80 -23.39
CA SER A 307 9.10 2.44 -23.92
C SER A 307 8.29 2.20 -25.20
N LEU A 308 7.05 2.67 -25.24
CA LEU A 308 6.18 2.56 -26.41
C LEU A 308 6.67 3.42 -27.57
N VAL A 309 7.20 4.62 -27.31
CA VAL A 309 7.83 5.48 -28.34
C VAL A 309 9.03 4.76 -28.97
N VAL A 310 9.88 4.14 -28.16
CA VAL A 310 11.03 3.35 -28.66
C VAL A 310 10.54 2.20 -29.55
N GLY A 311 9.51 1.46 -29.13
CA GLY A 311 8.86 0.43 -29.94
C GLY A 311 8.26 0.99 -31.23
N GLY A 312 7.63 2.17 -31.17
CA GLY A 312 7.08 2.89 -32.33
C GLY A 312 8.14 3.32 -33.34
N ILE A 313 9.29 3.83 -32.88
CA ILE A 313 10.45 4.12 -33.74
C ILE A 313 10.94 2.84 -34.43
N GLY A 314 10.92 1.70 -33.74
CA GLY A 314 11.19 0.40 -34.33
C GLY A 314 10.23 0.06 -35.48
N ILE A 315 8.91 0.28 -35.30
CA ILE A 315 7.92 0.11 -36.37
C ILE A 315 8.25 1.01 -37.57
N MET A 316 8.50 2.29 -37.31
CA MET A 316 8.80 3.27 -38.38
C MET A 316 10.03 2.84 -39.19
N ASN A 317 11.11 2.39 -38.54
CA ASN A 317 12.35 1.96 -39.19
C ASN A 317 12.13 0.72 -40.08
N ILE A 318 11.40 -0.28 -39.56
CA ILE A 318 11.06 -1.49 -40.34
C ILE A 318 10.23 -1.11 -41.56
N MET A 319 9.23 -0.26 -41.36
CA MET A 319 8.33 0.15 -42.45
C MET A 319 9.07 0.93 -43.52
N LEU A 320 10.00 1.83 -43.15
CA LEU A 320 10.84 2.55 -44.09
C LEU A 320 11.71 1.58 -44.95
N ALA A 321 12.32 0.57 -44.27
CA ALA A 321 13.09 -0.46 -44.94
C ALA A 321 12.20 -1.30 -45.92
N THR A 322 11.01 -1.69 -45.45
CA THR A 322 10.05 -2.46 -46.25
C THR A 322 9.55 -1.65 -47.48
N VAL A 323 9.31 -0.34 -47.31
CA VAL A 323 8.91 0.56 -48.42
C VAL A 323 10.03 0.65 -49.46
N THR A 324 11.29 0.81 -49.07
CA THR A 324 12.42 0.86 -50.00
C THR A 324 12.61 -0.44 -50.75
N GLU A 325 12.45 -1.58 -50.13
CA GLU A 325 12.55 -2.89 -50.79
C GLU A 325 11.40 -3.18 -51.75
N ARG A 326 10.20 -2.67 -51.45
CA ARG A 326 8.99 -2.85 -52.31
C ARG A 326 8.73 -1.67 -53.24
N THR A 327 9.71 -0.80 -53.44
CA THR A 327 9.58 0.39 -54.28
C THR A 327 9.02 0.06 -55.67
N ARG A 328 9.56 -0.96 -56.32
CA ARG A 328 9.12 -1.41 -57.65
C ARG A 328 7.68 -1.94 -57.65
N GLU A 329 7.30 -2.72 -56.65
CA GLU A 329 5.95 -3.25 -56.51
C GLU A 329 4.93 -2.12 -56.31
N ILE A 330 5.25 -1.12 -55.47
CA ILE A 330 4.44 0.07 -55.25
C ILE A 330 4.30 0.85 -56.55
N GLY A 331 5.39 1.06 -57.26
CA GLY A 331 5.41 1.74 -58.56
C GLY A 331 4.51 1.07 -59.58
N VAL A 332 4.57 -0.25 -59.74
CA VAL A 332 3.69 -1.02 -60.63
C VAL A 332 2.22 -0.84 -60.24
N ARG A 333 1.87 -0.96 -58.98
CA ARG A 333 0.47 -0.77 -58.51
C ARG A 333 -0.04 0.65 -58.81
N ARG A 334 0.82 1.66 -58.59
CA ARG A 334 0.50 3.07 -58.85
C ARG A 334 0.33 3.32 -60.37
N ALA A 335 1.19 2.74 -61.22
CA ALA A 335 1.09 2.81 -62.67
C ALA A 335 -0.19 2.14 -63.20
N LEU A 336 -0.66 1.06 -62.54
CA LEU A 336 -1.92 0.38 -62.87
C LEU A 336 -3.15 1.10 -62.31
N GLY A 337 -3.02 2.29 -61.71
CA GLY A 337 -4.13 3.13 -61.27
C GLY A 337 -4.55 2.99 -59.81
N ALA A 338 -3.74 2.36 -58.93
CA ALA A 338 -4.02 2.33 -57.48
C ALA A 338 -3.97 3.75 -56.91
N ARG A 339 -4.97 4.10 -56.08
CA ARG A 339 -5.03 5.40 -55.40
C ARG A 339 -4.02 5.46 -54.25
N GLN A 340 -3.54 6.66 -53.95
CA GLN A 340 -2.65 6.85 -52.78
C GLN A 340 -3.24 6.29 -51.49
N ARG A 341 -4.55 6.45 -51.29
CA ARG A 341 -5.27 5.94 -50.13
C ARG A 341 -5.22 4.41 -49.99
N ASP A 342 -5.17 3.70 -51.12
CA ASP A 342 -5.11 2.23 -51.12
C ASP A 342 -3.72 1.75 -50.61
N ILE A 343 -2.65 2.45 -51.03
CA ILE A 343 -1.30 2.19 -50.57
C ILE A 343 -1.17 2.52 -49.08
N ILE A 344 -1.62 3.71 -48.62
CA ILE A 344 -1.60 4.10 -47.22
C ILE A 344 -2.32 3.06 -46.36
N ARG A 345 -3.54 2.67 -46.79
CA ARG A 345 -4.34 1.69 -46.05
C ARG A 345 -3.63 0.35 -45.92
N GLN A 346 -3.00 -0.14 -46.99
CA GLN A 346 -2.26 -1.39 -46.98
C GLN A 346 -1.15 -1.36 -45.94
N PHE A 347 -0.30 -0.33 -45.94
CA PHE A 347 0.80 -0.20 -45.00
C PHE A 347 0.34 0.05 -43.55
N LEU A 348 -0.77 0.78 -43.36
CA LEU A 348 -1.36 0.95 -42.02
C LEU A 348 -1.92 -0.36 -41.47
N VAL A 349 -2.54 -1.21 -42.28
CA VAL A 349 -2.99 -2.53 -41.82
C VAL A 349 -1.79 -3.39 -41.40
N GLU A 350 -0.67 -3.29 -42.09
CA GLU A 350 0.56 -4.01 -41.74
C GLU A 350 1.15 -3.52 -40.42
N THR A 351 1.16 -2.20 -40.15
CA THR A 351 1.62 -1.66 -38.86
C THR A 351 0.68 -1.99 -37.69
N VAL A 352 -0.64 -1.94 -37.95
CA VAL A 352 -1.66 -2.34 -36.97
C VAL A 352 -1.53 -3.84 -36.62
N ALA A 353 -1.25 -4.69 -37.61
CA ALA A 353 -1.01 -6.11 -37.37
C ALA A 353 0.22 -6.35 -36.47
N LEU A 354 1.33 -5.63 -36.76
CA LEU A 354 2.55 -5.68 -35.94
C LEU A 354 2.29 -5.23 -34.49
N SER A 355 1.66 -4.08 -34.33
CA SER A 355 1.37 -3.53 -33.01
C SER A 355 0.35 -4.37 -32.26
N ALA A 356 -0.62 -4.97 -32.94
CA ALA A 356 -1.57 -5.89 -32.33
C ALA A 356 -0.90 -7.19 -31.84
N MET A 357 0.04 -7.75 -32.62
CA MET A 357 0.81 -8.92 -32.20
C MET A 357 1.67 -8.60 -30.97
N GLY A 358 2.41 -7.47 -30.98
CA GLY A 358 3.17 -6.99 -29.84
C GLY A 358 2.28 -6.69 -28.63
N GLY A 359 1.10 -6.10 -28.87
CA GLY A 359 0.10 -5.81 -27.86
C GLY A 359 -0.48 -7.08 -27.21
N ILE A 360 -0.87 -8.07 -28.00
CA ILE A 360 -1.40 -9.35 -27.50
C ILE A 360 -0.34 -10.09 -26.68
N THR A 361 0.89 -10.22 -27.23
CA THR A 361 1.97 -10.86 -26.49
C THR A 361 2.33 -10.08 -25.22
N GLY A 362 2.30 -8.74 -25.27
CA GLY A 362 2.50 -7.86 -24.12
C GLY A 362 1.42 -8.02 -23.05
N VAL A 363 0.15 -8.15 -23.43
CA VAL A 363 -0.96 -8.47 -22.51
C VAL A 363 -0.75 -9.82 -21.86
N LEU A 364 -0.39 -10.87 -22.62
CA LEU A 364 -0.09 -12.18 -22.06
C LEU A 364 1.08 -12.10 -21.06
N GLY A 365 2.15 -11.37 -21.40
CA GLY A 365 3.25 -11.11 -20.48
C GLY A 365 2.84 -10.28 -19.25
N GLY A 366 1.90 -9.36 -19.42
CA GLY A 366 1.33 -8.57 -18.32
C GLY A 366 0.55 -9.42 -17.32
N LEU A 367 -0.26 -10.37 -17.81
CA LEU A 367 -1.06 -11.27 -16.98
C LEU A 367 -0.23 -12.24 -16.12
N ILE A 368 1.04 -12.44 -16.46
CA ILE A 368 1.96 -13.29 -15.69
C ILE A 368 2.49 -12.55 -14.44
N CYS A 369 2.28 -11.23 -14.32
CA CYS A 369 2.79 -10.40 -13.21
C CYS A 369 2.57 -11.00 -11.81
N PRO A 370 1.34 -11.37 -11.38
CA PRO A 370 1.11 -11.91 -10.04
C PRO A 370 1.88 -13.21 -9.77
N TYR A 371 1.98 -14.07 -10.78
CA TYR A 371 2.73 -15.32 -10.67
C TYR A 371 4.23 -15.10 -10.50
N VAL A 372 4.81 -14.17 -11.26
CA VAL A 372 6.23 -13.82 -11.16
C VAL A 372 6.56 -13.25 -9.78
N ILE A 373 5.72 -12.35 -9.27
CA ILE A 373 5.92 -11.75 -7.94
C ILE A 373 5.78 -12.80 -6.84
N ASN A 374 4.80 -13.71 -6.93
CA ASN A 374 4.64 -14.78 -5.95
C ASN A 374 5.82 -15.77 -5.95
N VAL A 375 6.32 -16.12 -7.14
CA VAL A 375 7.53 -16.96 -7.27
C VAL A 375 8.76 -16.23 -6.70
N LEU A 376 8.91 -14.94 -6.99
CA LEU A 376 9.99 -14.12 -6.45
C LEU A 376 9.94 -14.09 -4.91
N ARG A 377 8.76 -13.87 -4.32
CA ARG A 377 8.56 -13.94 -2.86
C ARG A 377 8.93 -15.30 -2.29
N PHE A 378 8.51 -16.39 -2.95
CA PHE A 378 8.84 -17.74 -2.50
C PHE A 378 10.34 -17.98 -2.50
N ILE A 379 11.05 -17.56 -3.57
CA ILE A 379 12.51 -17.66 -3.69
C ILE A 379 13.21 -16.86 -2.58
N ILE A 380 12.68 -15.67 -2.29
CA ILE A 380 13.19 -14.77 -1.27
C ILE A 380 12.97 -15.36 0.14
N LYS A 381 11.76 -15.87 0.46
CA LYS A 381 11.46 -16.52 1.75
C LYS A 381 12.28 -17.80 1.99
N THR A 382 12.66 -18.54 0.95
CA THR A 382 13.41 -19.81 1.07
C THR A 382 14.92 -19.64 1.28
N ASN A 383 15.42 -18.44 1.58
CA ASN A 383 16.80 -18.16 1.98
C ASN A 383 17.91 -18.52 0.95
N ILE A 384 17.53 -18.79 -0.30
CA ILE A 384 18.52 -19.16 -1.33
C ILE A 384 19.30 -17.93 -1.82
N PHE A 385 18.71 -16.73 -1.74
CA PHE A 385 19.27 -15.48 -2.27
C PHE A 385 19.43 -14.34 -1.26
N SER A 386 18.83 -14.45 -0.05
CA SER A 386 18.67 -13.34 0.89
C SER A 386 19.99 -12.85 1.53
N LYS A 387 21.00 -13.72 1.62
CA LYS A 387 22.30 -13.34 2.19
C LYS A 387 23.18 -12.44 1.30
N TRP A 388 22.80 -12.24 0.04
CA TRP A 388 23.69 -11.58 -0.93
C TRP A 388 23.15 -10.27 -1.51
N LEU A 389 21.86 -10.03 -1.55
CA LEU A 389 21.31 -8.87 -2.27
C LEU A 389 20.44 -7.91 -1.42
N PHE A 390 19.60 -8.41 -0.54
CA PHE A 390 18.73 -7.56 0.32
C PHE A 390 18.34 -8.31 1.58
N ASP A 391 18.50 -7.67 2.74
CA ASP A 391 17.85 -8.08 3.98
C ASP A 391 16.37 -7.65 3.91
N ILE A 392 15.47 -8.63 3.73
CA ILE A 392 14.04 -8.38 3.47
C ILE A 392 13.29 -8.04 4.76
N GLU A 393 13.87 -8.38 5.92
CA GLU A 393 13.33 -7.95 7.21
C GLU A 393 13.29 -6.41 7.35
N ASP A 394 14.10 -5.70 6.57
CA ASP A 394 14.13 -4.23 6.52
C ASP A 394 13.09 -3.61 5.54
N LEU A 395 12.41 -4.43 4.70
CA LEU A 395 11.38 -3.90 3.80
C LEU A 395 10.09 -3.60 4.59
N PRO A 396 9.44 -2.45 4.31
CA PRO A 396 8.13 -2.15 4.92
C PRO A 396 7.13 -3.28 4.71
N GLU A 397 6.36 -3.61 5.75
CA GLU A 397 5.35 -4.69 5.72
C GLU A 397 4.35 -4.54 4.56
N ILE A 398 4.07 -3.32 4.13
CA ILE A 398 3.23 -3.02 2.95
C ILE A 398 3.79 -3.70 1.71
N ILE A 399 5.12 -3.69 1.52
CA ILE A 399 5.76 -4.31 0.35
C ILE A 399 5.82 -5.84 0.51
N GLN A 400 6.00 -6.30 1.75
CA GLN A 400 6.04 -7.75 2.04
C GLN A 400 4.69 -8.42 1.80
N ASN A 401 3.58 -7.75 2.11
CA ASN A 401 2.22 -8.29 2.05
C ASN A 401 1.45 -7.88 0.78
N MET A 402 2.02 -6.99 -0.04
CA MET A 402 1.38 -6.51 -1.27
C MET A 402 1.06 -7.64 -2.24
N GLU A 403 -0.21 -7.79 -2.60
CA GLU A 403 -0.64 -8.67 -3.68
C GLU A 403 -0.90 -7.84 -4.95
N PRO A 404 -0.11 -8.04 -6.04
CA PRO A 404 -0.36 -7.30 -7.28
C PRO A 404 -1.72 -7.67 -7.85
N GLN A 405 -2.57 -6.67 -8.04
CA GLN A 405 -3.92 -6.86 -8.56
C GLN A 405 -4.02 -6.38 -10.02
N ILE A 406 -4.42 -7.28 -10.90
CA ILE A 406 -4.65 -6.92 -12.30
C ILE A 406 -5.94 -6.13 -12.38
N VAL A 407 -5.83 -4.91 -12.85
CA VAL A 407 -6.97 -4.02 -13.05
C VAL A 407 -7.59 -4.28 -14.41
N ASP A 408 -8.89 -4.62 -14.47
CA ASP A 408 -9.58 -5.03 -15.70
C ASP A 408 -9.45 -4.03 -16.84
N TYR A 409 -9.49 -2.72 -16.53
CA TYR A 409 -9.34 -1.69 -17.56
C TYR A 409 -7.90 -1.54 -18.09
N SER A 410 -6.89 -2.09 -17.40
CA SER A 410 -5.49 -2.01 -17.81
C SER A 410 -5.23 -2.77 -19.11
N ILE A 411 -5.94 -3.87 -19.32
CA ILE A 411 -5.79 -4.74 -20.50
C ILE A 411 -6.25 -4.02 -21.79
N PRO A 412 -7.52 -3.56 -21.89
CA PRO A 412 -7.96 -2.85 -23.09
C PRO A 412 -7.24 -1.52 -23.28
N LEU A 413 -6.85 -0.84 -22.20
CA LEU A 413 -6.09 0.40 -22.26
C LEU A 413 -4.70 0.17 -22.89
N ALA A 414 -3.92 -0.76 -22.37
CA ALA A 414 -2.56 -1.05 -22.82
C ALA A 414 -2.56 -1.56 -24.28
N PHE A 415 -3.50 -2.44 -24.63
CA PHE A 415 -3.68 -2.90 -26.01
C PHE A 415 -4.08 -1.74 -26.94
N GLY A 416 -5.05 -0.91 -26.55
CA GLY A 416 -5.48 0.25 -27.34
C GLY A 416 -4.34 1.23 -27.59
N ILE A 417 -3.51 1.52 -26.59
CA ILE A 417 -2.33 2.37 -26.72
C ILE A 417 -1.33 1.76 -27.71
N SER A 418 -1.09 0.44 -27.65
CA SER A 418 -0.16 -0.22 -28.61
C SER A 418 -0.62 -0.06 -30.07
N VAL A 419 -1.92 -0.19 -30.33
CA VAL A 419 -2.49 0.01 -31.67
C VAL A 419 -2.37 1.47 -32.11
N ILE A 420 -2.66 2.42 -31.22
CA ILE A 420 -2.51 3.86 -31.51
C ILE A 420 -1.06 4.20 -31.86
N VAL A 421 -0.10 3.68 -31.11
CA VAL A 421 1.33 3.85 -31.39
C VAL A 421 1.69 3.26 -32.76
N GLY A 422 1.20 2.07 -33.08
CA GLY A 422 1.37 1.46 -34.40
C GLY A 422 0.87 2.34 -35.54
N ILE A 423 -0.31 2.95 -35.39
CA ILE A 423 -0.88 3.86 -36.38
C ILE A 423 -0.05 5.15 -36.50
N LEU A 424 0.29 5.78 -35.36
CA LEU A 424 1.04 7.05 -35.35
C LEU A 424 2.41 6.93 -36.03
N PHE A 425 3.16 5.89 -35.70
CA PHE A 425 4.49 5.68 -36.25
C PHE A 425 4.46 5.04 -37.64
N GLY A 426 3.36 4.36 -38.01
CA GLY A 426 3.15 3.79 -39.37
C GLY A 426 2.66 4.79 -40.41
N ILE A 427 2.03 5.88 -39.99
CA ILE A 427 1.45 6.88 -40.91
C ILE A 427 2.52 7.52 -41.81
N TYR A 428 3.67 7.93 -41.22
CA TYR A 428 4.74 8.59 -41.95
C TYR A 428 5.33 7.71 -43.07
N PRO A 429 5.80 6.48 -42.85
CA PRO A 429 6.29 5.61 -43.90
C PRO A 429 5.20 5.24 -44.94
N ALA A 430 3.96 5.05 -44.50
CA ALA A 430 2.85 4.77 -45.40
C ALA A 430 2.57 5.95 -46.37
N MET A 431 2.61 7.18 -45.90
CA MET A 431 2.48 8.37 -46.72
C MET A 431 3.63 8.51 -47.71
N ARG A 432 4.87 8.25 -47.28
CA ARG A 432 6.06 8.29 -48.13
C ARG A 432 5.95 7.25 -49.26
N ALA A 433 5.50 6.03 -48.95
CA ALA A 433 5.24 5.00 -49.97
C ALA A 433 4.17 5.43 -51.01
N ALA A 434 3.10 6.08 -50.55
CA ALA A 434 2.01 6.52 -51.44
C ALA A 434 2.36 7.71 -52.33
N GLN A 435 3.35 8.52 -51.93
CA GLN A 435 3.81 9.70 -52.70
C GLN A 435 4.91 9.38 -53.71
N MET A 436 5.41 8.15 -53.75
CA MET A 436 6.44 7.76 -54.74
C MET A 436 5.96 7.98 -56.19
N ASP A 437 6.84 8.54 -57.03
CA ASP A 437 6.61 8.66 -58.46
C ASP A 437 6.72 7.28 -59.11
N PRO A 438 5.66 6.81 -59.84
CA PRO A 438 5.68 5.52 -60.51
C PRO A 438 6.84 5.36 -61.50
N ILE A 439 7.27 6.46 -62.17
CA ILE A 439 8.33 6.45 -63.17
C ILE A 439 9.69 6.24 -62.50
N GLU A 440 9.98 6.97 -61.42
CA GLU A 440 11.20 6.79 -60.63
C GLU A 440 11.26 5.41 -59.97
N ALA A 441 10.14 4.93 -59.42
CA ALA A 441 10.02 3.63 -58.78
C ALA A 441 10.31 2.45 -59.72
N LEU A 442 10.02 2.59 -61.02
CA LEU A 442 10.28 1.58 -62.04
C LEU A 442 11.71 1.68 -62.61
N ARG A 443 12.38 2.82 -62.44
CA ARG A 443 13.76 3.07 -62.92
C ARG A 443 14.85 2.66 -61.92
N HIS A 444 14.49 2.45 -60.68
CA HIS A 444 15.42 1.94 -59.65
C HIS A 444 15.72 0.44 -59.93
N GLU A 445 16.95 0.16 -60.26
CA GLU A 445 17.54 -1.18 -60.26
C GLU A 445 17.85 -1.68 -58.84
#